data_f8ff33c2afd20740a354c047077b443e
#
_entry.id   f8ff33c2afd20740a354c047077b443e
#
_cell.length_a   1.000
_cell.length_b   1.000
_cell.length_c   1.000
_cell.angle_alpha   90.00
_cell.angle_beta   90.00
_cell.angle_gamma   90.00
#
_symmetry.space_group_name_H-M   'P 1'
#
loop_
_entity.id
_entity.type
_entity.pdbx_description
1 polymer ?
#
loop_
_entity_poly.entity_id
_entity_poly.type
_entity_poly.pdbx_seq_one_letter_code
_entity_poly.pdbx_strand_id
1 'polypeptide(L)'
;MNYCDSAVVFVAREPGSASQPLLLQNLLFSPAALWLCRSLQLSGVERFFVVTEREFLDNCAACFPQTAHILPFDHPQLNDALQAFVSVAEGKVLSITQPVWLSFTAGQELAQAEYLTPAGAPLGIYRVEPEALARDGIDAAFQGEVYAPAL
;
A
#
# COMPACT_ATOMS: atom_id res chain seq x y z
N MET A 1 -17.50 -8.32 -7.31
CA MET A 1 -16.41 -7.61 -7.97
C MET A 1 -15.12 -7.81 -7.19
N ASN A 2 -14.01 -7.92 -7.89
CA ASN A 2 -12.75 -8.30 -7.26
C ASN A 2 -11.84 -7.11 -6.91
N TYR A 3 -12.31 -5.89 -7.05
CA TYR A 3 -11.51 -4.75 -6.69
C TYR A 3 -11.72 -4.38 -5.22
N CYS A 4 -10.72 -3.69 -4.66
CA CYS A 4 -10.74 -3.21 -3.28
C CYS A 4 -10.96 -1.69 -3.30
N ASP A 5 -11.75 -1.17 -2.37
CA ASP A 5 -11.93 0.27 -2.22
C ASP A 5 -10.93 0.90 -1.26
N SER A 6 -10.20 0.07 -0.52
CA SER A 6 -9.25 0.51 0.50
C SER A 6 -7.92 -0.18 0.33
N ALA A 7 -6.84 0.55 0.56
CA ALA A 7 -5.49 0.01 0.49
C ALA A 7 -4.68 0.42 1.70
N VAL A 8 -3.84 -0.50 2.18
CA VAL A 8 -2.81 -0.27 3.18
C VAL A 8 -1.47 -0.33 2.46
N VAL A 9 -0.68 0.73 2.56
CA VAL A 9 0.60 0.84 1.86
C VAL A 9 1.72 1.05 2.87
N PHE A 10 2.75 0.20 2.80
CA PHE A 10 3.94 0.34 3.62
C PHE A 10 5.03 1.06 2.82
N VAL A 11 5.52 2.17 3.35
CA VAL A 11 6.58 2.95 2.74
C VAL A 11 7.76 2.97 3.71
N ALA A 12 8.71 2.07 3.48
CA ALA A 12 9.85 1.89 4.37
C ALA A 12 11.14 1.78 3.57
N ARG A 13 12.26 2.14 4.21
CA ARG A 13 13.57 1.93 3.60
C ARG A 13 13.87 0.44 3.50
N GLU A 14 14.50 0.05 2.42
CA GLU A 14 14.93 -1.32 2.20
C GLU A 14 16.09 -1.65 3.16
N PRO A 15 16.24 -2.92 3.58
CA PRO A 15 17.37 -3.31 4.42
C PRO A 15 18.70 -2.92 3.78
N GLY A 16 19.57 -2.26 4.55
CA GLY A 16 20.87 -1.81 4.08
C GLY A 16 20.87 -0.48 3.34
N SER A 17 19.70 0.12 3.09
CA SER A 17 19.61 1.44 2.47
C SER A 17 19.75 2.54 3.52
N ALA A 18 20.62 3.52 3.25
CA ALA A 18 20.81 4.65 4.14
C ALA A 18 19.99 5.88 3.72
N SER A 19 19.40 5.87 2.53
CA SER A 19 18.67 7.00 1.98
C SER A 19 17.16 6.86 2.25
N GLN A 20 16.33 7.32 1.33
CA GLN A 20 14.89 7.27 1.48
C GLN A 20 14.32 5.97 0.87
N PRO A 21 13.08 5.59 1.24
CA PRO A 21 12.42 4.44 0.63
C PRO A 21 12.35 4.56 -0.90
N LEU A 22 12.39 3.42 -1.59
CA LEU A 22 12.27 3.40 -3.05
C LEU A 22 10.97 4.04 -3.53
N LEU A 23 9.87 3.87 -2.79
CA LEU A 23 8.60 4.49 -3.17
C LEU A 23 8.63 6.01 -3.12
N LEU A 24 9.57 6.61 -2.40
CA LEU A 24 9.72 8.06 -2.33
C LEU A 24 10.76 8.60 -3.31
N GLN A 25 11.50 7.73 -4.00
CA GLN A 25 12.45 8.14 -5.02
C GLN A 25 11.73 8.47 -6.31
N ASN A 26 12.27 9.43 -7.07
CA ASN A 26 11.65 9.87 -8.31
C ASN A 26 11.74 8.79 -9.39
N LEU A 27 10.61 8.60 -10.06
CA LEU A 27 10.49 7.75 -11.22
C LEU A 27 9.68 8.54 -12.25
N LEU A 28 10.30 8.85 -13.40
CA LEU A 28 9.65 9.65 -14.43
C LEU A 28 9.12 10.98 -13.88
N PHE A 29 9.99 11.73 -13.19
CA PHE A 29 9.74 13.08 -12.68
C PHE A 29 8.85 13.18 -11.45
N SER A 30 8.36 12.07 -10.91
CA SER A 30 7.55 12.07 -9.70
C SER A 30 7.95 10.91 -8.80
N PRO A 31 7.72 11.02 -7.47
CA PRO A 31 7.98 9.87 -6.60
C PRO A 31 7.19 8.64 -7.02
N ALA A 32 7.81 7.48 -6.89
CA ALA A 32 7.16 6.22 -7.25
C ALA A 32 5.84 6.01 -6.50
N ALA A 33 5.75 6.47 -5.24
CA ALA A 33 4.52 6.37 -4.45
C ALA A 33 3.37 7.14 -5.09
N LEU A 34 3.64 8.26 -5.76
CA LEU A 34 2.61 9.02 -6.45
C LEU A 34 2.05 8.23 -7.63
N TRP A 35 2.93 7.58 -8.39
CA TRP A 35 2.49 6.71 -9.49
C TRP A 35 1.69 5.53 -8.97
N LEU A 36 2.14 4.92 -7.88
CA LEU A 36 1.41 3.82 -7.23
C LEU A 36 0.01 4.28 -6.79
N CYS A 37 -0.08 5.42 -6.13
CA CYS A 37 -1.36 5.97 -5.69
C CYS A 37 -2.32 6.18 -6.87
N ARG A 38 -1.83 6.77 -7.96
CA ARG A 38 -2.65 7.01 -9.14
C ARG A 38 -3.13 5.70 -9.78
N SER A 39 -2.26 4.70 -9.84
CA SER A 39 -2.64 3.39 -10.37
C SER A 39 -3.73 2.74 -9.52
N LEU A 40 -3.58 2.81 -8.19
CA LEU A 40 -4.59 2.27 -7.28
C LEU A 40 -5.92 3.00 -7.41
N GLN A 41 -5.90 4.33 -7.58
CA GLN A 41 -7.11 5.10 -7.79
C GLN A 41 -7.83 4.70 -9.08
N LEU A 42 -7.07 4.43 -10.14
CA LEU A 42 -7.64 3.94 -11.39
C LEU A 42 -8.27 2.56 -11.24
N SER A 43 -7.78 1.75 -10.30
CA SER A 43 -8.36 0.42 -10.03
C SER A 43 -9.62 0.47 -9.16
N GLY A 44 -9.95 1.63 -8.60
CA GLY A 44 -11.12 1.79 -7.74
C GLY A 44 -10.81 2.02 -6.27
N VAL A 45 -9.54 2.10 -5.89
CA VAL A 45 -9.16 2.39 -4.50
C VAL A 45 -9.41 3.86 -4.21
N GLU A 46 -10.21 4.14 -3.19
CA GLU A 46 -10.57 5.50 -2.80
C GLU A 46 -10.01 5.89 -1.44
N ARG A 47 -9.62 4.91 -0.62
CA ARG A 47 -9.20 5.13 0.75
C ARG A 47 -7.82 4.52 0.96
N PHE A 48 -6.93 5.26 1.61
CA PHE A 48 -5.53 4.85 1.81
C PHE A 48 -5.15 4.93 3.28
N PHE A 49 -4.44 3.91 3.76
CA PHE A 49 -3.80 3.89 5.07
C PHE A 49 -2.31 3.64 4.81
N VAL A 50 -1.49 4.65 5.06
CA VAL A 50 -0.07 4.61 4.74
C VAL A 50 0.73 4.54 6.03
N VAL A 51 1.62 3.57 6.12
CA VAL A 51 2.52 3.41 7.27
C VAL A 51 3.94 3.65 6.79
N THR A 52 4.63 4.55 7.44
CA THR A 52 5.99 4.93 7.04
C THR A 52 6.85 5.21 8.27
N GLU A 53 8.14 5.47 8.04
CA GLU A 53 9.01 5.96 9.10
C GLU A 53 8.67 7.42 9.40
N ARG A 54 8.83 7.82 10.67
CA ARG A 54 8.43 9.16 11.14
C ARG A 54 9.03 10.29 10.31
N GLU A 55 10.26 10.12 9.85
CA GLU A 55 10.94 11.16 9.07
C GLU A 55 10.38 11.37 7.66
N PHE A 56 9.55 10.43 7.17
CA PHE A 56 8.99 10.50 5.82
C PHE A 56 7.49 10.83 5.79
N LEU A 57 6.90 11.23 6.91
CA LEU A 57 5.46 11.55 6.97
C LEU A 57 5.07 12.63 5.96
N ASP A 58 5.83 13.71 5.88
CA ASP A 58 5.53 14.80 4.95
C ASP A 58 5.72 14.38 3.49
N ASN A 59 6.73 13.55 3.23
CA ASN A 59 6.98 13.03 1.89
C ASN A 59 5.80 12.18 1.41
N CYS A 60 5.27 11.34 2.28
CA CYS A 60 4.09 10.53 1.96
C CYS A 60 2.85 11.39 1.77
N ALA A 61 2.67 12.42 2.60
CA ALA A 61 1.53 13.32 2.48
C ALA A 61 1.48 14.00 1.11
N ALA A 62 2.63 14.24 0.49
CA ALA A 62 2.70 14.83 -0.85
C ALA A 62 2.32 13.85 -1.96
N CYS A 63 2.31 12.54 -1.68
CA CYS A 63 2.06 11.49 -2.68
C CYS A 63 0.65 10.94 -2.65
N PHE A 64 -0.08 11.11 -1.55
CA PHE A 64 -1.40 10.52 -1.36
C PHE A 64 -2.45 11.60 -1.15
N PRO A 65 -3.77 11.29 -1.33
CA PRO A 65 -4.82 12.28 -1.12
C PRO A 65 -4.83 12.83 0.31
N GLN A 66 -5.35 14.03 0.50
CA GLN A 66 -5.45 14.65 1.82
C GLN A 66 -6.26 13.82 2.80
N THR A 67 -7.17 12.99 2.30
CA THR A 67 -7.99 12.10 3.11
C THR A 67 -7.25 10.82 3.55
N ALA A 68 -6.05 10.59 3.04
CA ALA A 68 -5.26 9.42 3.42
C ALA A 68 -4.85 9.49 4.89
N HIS A 69 -4.86 8.34 5.55
CA HIS A 69 -4.34 8.20 6.92
C HIS A 69 -2.86 7.84 6.82
N ILE A 70 -1.98 8.71 7.29
CA ILE A 70 -0.53 8.50 7.20
C ILE A 70 0.03 8.53 8.61
N LEU A 71 0.59 7.40 9.05
CA LEU A 71 1.07 7.21 10.42
C LEU A 71 2.47 6.60 10.43
N PRO A 72 3.28 6.92 11.44
CA PRO A 72 4.58 6.26 11.58
C PRO A 72 4.41 4.85 12.14
N PHE A 73 5.38 3.97 11.83
CA PHE A 73 5.37 2.60 12.35
C PHE A 73 5.37 2.55 13.88
N ASP A 74 5.95 3.55 14.54
CA ASP A 74 6.06 3.61 15.99
C ASP A 74 4.91 4.37 16.66
N HIS A 75 3.84 4.67 15.91
CA HIS A 75 2.68 5.36 16.49
C HIS A 75 2.03 4.47 17.53
N PRO A 76 1.77 4.98 18.76
CA PRO A 76 1.27 4.15 19.85
C PRO A 76 -0.13 3.60 19.61
N GLN A 77 -0.93 4.23 18.75
CA GLN A 77 -2.29 3.80 18.43
C GLN A 77 -2.45 3.35 16.99
N LEU A 78 -1.37 2.85 16.40
CA LEU A 78 -1.38 2.45 14.99
C LEU A 78 -2.46 1.41 14.69
N ASN A 79 -2.55 0.37 15.50
CA ASN A 79 -3.54 -0.69 15.28
C ASN A 79 -4.97 -0.22 15.54
N ASP A 80 -5.17 0.70 16.48
CA ASP A 80 -6.49 1.30 16.72
C ASP A 80 -6.94 2.13 15.52
N ALA A 81 -6.03 2.90 14.94
CA ALA A 81 -6.32 3.69 13.74
C ALA A 81 -6.63 2.79 12.55
N LEU A 82 -5.87 1.69 12.40
CA LEU A 82 -6.11 0.72 11.36
C LEU A 82 -7.48 0.05 11.52
N GLN A 83 -7.84 -0.32 12.74
CA GLN A 83 -9.15 -0.90 13.02
C GLN A 83 -10.28 0.04 12.60
N ALA A 84 -10.18 1.32 12.93
CA ALA A 84 -11.17 2.31 12.52
C ALA A 84 -11.22 2.45 10.99
N PHE A 85 -10.06 2.42 10.34
CA PHE A 85 -9.97 2.54 8.89
C PHE A 85 -10.67 1.38 8.19
N VAL A 86 -10.42 0.15 8.62
CA VAL A 86 -10.99 -1.03 7.96
C VAL A 86 -12.44 -1.29 8.34
N SER A 87 -12.95 -0.67 9.40
CA SER A 87 -14.32 -0.90 9.86
C SER A 87 -15.38 -0.49 8.82
N VAL A 88 -15.04 0.39 7.90
CA VAL A 88 -15.94 0.87 6.85
C VAL A 88 -15.51 0.41 5.46
N ALA A 89 -14.55 -0.52 5.38
CA ALA A 89 -14.10 -1.05 4.09
C ALA A 89 -15.17 -1.95 3.47
N GLU A 90 -15.33 -1.83 2.17
CA GLU A 90 -16.23 -2.69 1.41
C GLU A 90 -15.40 -3.80 0.74
N GLY A 91 -15.56 -5.02 1.22
CA GLY A 91 -14.79 -6.16 0.71
C GLY A 91 -13.39 -6.23 1.30
N LYS A 92 -12.48 -6.89 0.60
CA LYS A 92 -11.11 -7.07 1.08
C LYS A 92 -10.30 -5.80 0.93
N VAL A 93 -9.29 -5.66 1.78
CA VAL A 93 -8.35 -4.53 1.75
C VAL A 93 -7.11 -4.96 0.99
N LEU A 94 -6.66 -4.10 0.07
CA LEU A 94 -5.44 -4.35 -0.69
C LEU A 94 -4.24 -3.90 0.14
N SER A 95 -3.28 -4.80 0.36
CA SER A 95 -2.09 -4.53 1.14
C SER A 95 -0.87 -4.52 0.23
N ILE A 96 -0.12 -3.41 0.21
CA ILE A 96 1.11 -3.24 -0.56
C ILE A 96 2.27 -3.20 0.43
N THR A 97 3.00 -4.30 0.53
CA THR A 97 4.06 -4.45 1.54
C THR A 97 5.47 -4.27 0.98
N GLN A 98 5.61 -4.15 -0.34
CA GLN A 98 6.90 -3.99 -1.01
C GLN A 98 6.81 -2.85 -2.04
N PRO A 99 7.93 -2.22 -2.38
CA PRO A 99 7.92 -1.20 -3.44
C PRO A 99 7.65 -1.86 -4.79
N VAL A 100 6.56 -1.47 -5.42
CA VAL A 100 6.10 -2.07 -6.67
C VAL A 100 5.58 -1.00 -7.62
N TRP A 101 5.61 -1.32 -8.91
CA TRP A 101 4.93 -0.59 -9.96
C TRP A 101 3.73 -1.41 -10.39
N LEU A 102 2.55 -0.79 -10.40
CA LEU A 102 1.30 -1.49 -10.73
C LEU A 102 0.66 -0.87 -11.96
N SER A 103 0.04 -1.73 -12.77
CA SER A 103 -0.76 -1.32 -13.91
C SER A 103 -2.06 -2.12 -13.90
N PHE A 104 -3.18 -1.43 -14.15
CA PHE A 104 -4.50 -2.06 -14.12
C PHE A 104 -5.17 -1.99 -15.49
N THR A 105 -6.00 -2.99 -15.80
CA THR A 105 -6.81 -3.01 -17.01
C THR A 105 -8.02 -2.09 -16.84
N ALA A 106 -8.73 -1.85 -17.96
CA ALA A 106 -9.97 -1.07 -17.93
C ALA A 106 -11.04 -1.72 -17.05
N GLY A 107 -10.96 -3.03 -16.79
CA GLY A 107 -11.86 -3.72 -15.87
C GLY A 107 -11.42 -3.66 -14.41
N GLN A 108 -10.45 -2.84 -14.09
CA GLN A 108 -9.91 -2.65 -12.74
C GLN A 108 -9.22 -3.89 -12.17
N GLU A 109 -8.80 -4.80 -13.04
CA GLU A 109 -8.01 -5.96 -12.64
C GLU A 109 -6.51 -5.64 -12.78
N LEU A 110 -5.71 -6.19 -11.89
CA LEU A 110 -4.27 -6.02 -11.92
C LEU A 110 -3.71 -6.68 -13.19
N ALA A 111 -3.19 -5.86 -14.11
CA ALA A 111 -2.62 -6.33 -15.36
C ALA A 111 -1.13 -6.62 -15.25
N GLN A 112 -0.41 -5.82 -14.48
CA GLN A 112 1.04 -5.94 -14.36
C GLN A 112 1.49 -5.46 -12.99
N ALA A 113 2.43 -6.18 -12.39
CA ALA A 113 3.07 -5.77 -11.16
C ALA A 113 4.56 -6.09 -11.28
N GLU A 114 5.40 -5.11 -10.99
CA GLU A 114 6.84 -5.26 -11.06
C GLU A 114 7.47 -4.70 -9.79
N TYR A 115 8.51 -5.37 -9.31
CA TYR A 115 9.31 -4.82 -8.22
C TYR A 115 10.12 -3.63 -8.71
N LEU A 116 10.33 -2.69 -7.81
CA LEU A 116 11.28 -1.60 -8.01
C LEU A 116 12.68 -2.00 -7.51
N THR A 117 12.80 -3.19 -6.90
CA THR A 117 14.08 -3.78 -6.51
C THR A 117 14.27 -5.10 -7.24
N PRO A 118 15.52 -5.62 -7.33
CA PRO A 118 15.75 -6.96 -7.86
C PRO A 118 14.90 -7.98 -7.08
N ALA A 119 14.10 -8.74 -7.81
CA ALA A 119 13.13 -9.64 -7.21
C ALA A 119 13.75 -11.01 -6.91
N GLY A 120 13.38 -11.58 -5.82
CA GLY A 120 13.69 -12.95 -5.43
C GLY A 120 12.62 -13.48 -4.50
N ALA A 121 11.57 -12.68 -4.28
CA ALA A 121 10.52 -12.98 -3.31
C ALA A 121 9.14 -12.69 -3.92
N PRO A 122 8.05 -13.12 -3.27
CA PRO A 122 6.70 -12.73 -3.69
C PRO A 122 6.54 -11.23 -3.75
N LEU A 123 5.63 -10.76 -4.63
CA LEU A 123 5.41 -9.31 -4.86
C LEU A 123 4.99 -8.54 -3.60
N GLY A 124 4.53 -9.22 -2.56
CA GLY A 124 4.12 -8.53 -1.34
C GLY A 124 2.83 -7.75 -1.47
N ILE A 125 1.98 -8.14 -2.41
CA ILE A 125 0.65 -7.56 -2.62
C ILE A 125 -0.37 -8.60 -2.20
N TYR A 126 -1.23 -8.25 -1.23
CA TYR A 126 -2.20 -9.19 -0.66
C TYR A 126 -3.59 -8.58 -0.63
N ARG A 127 -4.61 -9.43 -0.78
CA ARG A 127 -5.99 -9.07 -0.44
C ARG A 127 -6.28 -9.63 0.93
N VAL A 128 -6.56 -8.77 1.89
CA VAL A 128 -6.70 -9.12 3.30
C VAL A 128 -8.12 -8.83 3.76
N GLU A 129 -8.70 -9.75 4.54
CA GLU A 129 -10.00 -9.52 5.14
C GLU A 129 -9.93 -8.36 6.15
N PRO A 130 -10.87 -7.39 6.09
CA PRO A 130 -10.84 -6.28 7.05
C PRO A 130 -10.92 -6.77 8.51
N GLU A 131 -11.64 -7.85 8.77
CA GLU A 131 -11.73 -8.43 10.11
C GLU A 131 -10.37 -8.91 10.63
N ALA A 132 -9.53 -9.45 9.74
CA ALA A 132 -8.18 -9.90 10.12
C ALA A 132 -7.30 -8.72 10.51
N LEU A 133 -7.38 -7.62 9.76
CA LEU A 133 -6.63 -6.41 10.09
C LEU A 133 -7.13 -5.78 11.39
N ALA A 134 -8.44 -5.79 11.61
CA ALA A 134 -9.01 -5.26 12.85
C ALA A 134 -8.61 -6.07 14.07
N ARG A 135 -8.50 -7.39 13.92
CA ARG A 135 -8.17 -8.30 15.01
C ARG A 135 -6.68 -8.35 15.31
N ASP A 136 -5.87 -8.48 14.25
CA ASP A 136 -4.43 -8.77 14.39
C ASP A 136 -3.53 -7.56 14.10
N GLY A 137 -4.09 -6.44 13.64
CA GLY A 137 -3.34 -5.23 13.35
C GLY A 137 -2.55 -5.32 12.05
N ILE A 138 -1.51 -4.50 11.94
CA ILE A 138 -0.74 -4.42 10.70
C ILE A 138 -0.04 -5.73 10.32
N ASP A 139 0.19 -6.62 11.27
CA ASP A 139 0.81 -7.92 10.97
C ASP A 139 -0.04 -8.77 10.04
N ALA A 140 -1.36 -8.60 10.06
CA ALA A 140 -2.26 -9.31 9.18
C ALA A 140 -2.10 -8.88 7.70
N ALA A 141 -1.50 -7.73 7.46
CA ALA A 141 -1.30 -7.23 6.09
C ALA A 141 -0.41 -8.16 5.25
N PHE A 142 0.37 -9.01 5.88
CA PHE A 142 1.27 -9.95 5.22
C PHE A 142 0.67 -11.35 5.06
N GLN A 143 -0.58 -11.55 5.50
CA GLN A 143 -1.18 -12.88 5.65
C GLN A 143 -2.42 -13.09 4.77
N GLY A 144 -2.63 -12.21 3.82
CA GLY A 144 -3.80 -12.31 2.96
C GLY A 144 -3.60 -13.22 1.76
N GLU A 145 -4.60 -13.27 0.91
CA GLU A 145 -4.51 -13.94 -0.38
C GLU A 145 -3.55 -13.16 -1.29
N VAL A 146 -2.58 -13.84 -1.87
CA VAL A 146 -1.63 -13.20 -2.78
C VAL A 146 -2.36 -12.67 -4.00
N TYR A 147 -2.17 -11.38 -4.28
CA TYR A 147 -2.79 -10.73 -5.43
C TYR A 147 -1.78 -10.74 -6.59
N ALA A 148 -2.11 -11.44 -7.66
CA ALA A 148 -1.24 -11.61 -8.81
C ALA A 148 -1.85 -10.95 -10.05
N PRO A 149 -1.02 -10.53 -11.03
CA PRO A 149 -1.53 -10.01 -12.28
C PRO A 149 -2.36 -11.05 -13.03
N ALA A 150 -3.37 -10.59 -13.77
CA ALA A 150 -4.10 -11.43 -14.70
C ALA A 150 -3.16 -11.85 -15.85
N LEU A 151 -3.15 -13.12 -16.18
CA LEU A 151 -2.32 -13.67 -17.26
C LEU A 151 -3.13 -13.81 -18.54
#